data_1964c8a3210486a6598977ccf07096c4
#
_entry.id   1964c8a3210486a6598977ccf07096c4
#
_cell.length_a   1.000
_cell.length_b   1.000
_cell.length_c   1.000
_cell.angle_alpha   90.00
_cell.angle_beta   90.00
_cell.angle_gamma   90.00
#
_symmetry.space_group_name_H-M   'P 1'
#
loop_
_entity.id
_entity.type
_entity.pdbx_description
1 polymer ?
#
loop_
_entity_poly.entity_id
_entity_poly.type
_entity_poly.pdbx_seq_one_letter_code
_entity_poly.pdbx_strand_id
1 'polypeptide(L)'
;MNTAPPRTTQIFFASTLYGTATLAAALDAGCFADADRRILLVSNNAAVPETTASLDAMPGFDALRGRFDDVVSWNTTIAPFHPGGWAPRPDDVPLWERHLRLAWGLGDDDIELAVESIQVNPALAVAQIFTGAPVDVYADGLMSYGPTRNKIDPLVGTRVRRLLHLDLVPGLKPLLLTEFGVAPQIVPSEVFLKVLGELADAPGAQDGVLSVEAPALLLGQYLSALGLISAAEEEELHLRMMRGAVALGHTRLVFKPHPTAPAQWSRAMGEEAEKLGAELTVLDEGVLTAPVLAEVLYQRMRPALVVGCFSTALFTASAFYGLPVARVGTEVLLDRLAPYENSNRIPVTLVDALLPEVTDRAAVERSGAARGAEPVAAADLTGLVSAVGFAMQPRIYPGLRPAAERYLAAHLDTTTWRYFKRKRLTSLALPGAVPAQLAFLPRNAVVRRVARSVRRRVVRQ
;
A
#
# COMPACT_ATOMS: atom_id res chain seq x y z
N MET A 1 -19.50 43.76 -18.83
CA MET A 1 -18.26 43.51 -18.08
C MET A 1 -17.66 42.24 -18.61
N ASN A 2 -16.56 42.33 -19.33
CA ASN A 2 -15.84 41.15 -19.83
C ASN A 2 -14.97 40.64 -18.68
N THR A 3 -15.54 39.82 -17.78
CA THR A 3 -14.74 39.16 -16.75
C THR A 3 -13.93 38.09 -17.44
N ALA A 4 -12.60 38.17 -17.37
CA ALA A 4 -11.73 37.07 -17.74
C ALA A 4 -12.22 35.79 -17.02
N PRO A 5 -12.11 34.64 -17.65
CA PRO A 5 -12.46 33.37 -16.95
C PRO A 5 -11.67 33.29 -15.64
N PRO A 6 -12.27 32.70 -14.58
CA PRO A 6 -11.55 32.51 -13.34
C PRO A 6 -10.29 31.68 -13.59
N ARG A 7 -9.21 31.99 -12.88
CA ARG A 7 -7.98 31.18 -12.92
C ARG A 7 -8.25 29.83 -12.31
N THR A 8 -7.55 28.81 -12.77
CA THR A 8 -7.61 27.47 -12.21
C THR A 8 -6.38 27.19 -11.35
N THR A 9 -6.60 26.87 -10.08
CA THR A 9 -5.54 26.41 -9.17
C THR A 9 -5.74 24.93 -8.82
N GLN A 10 -4.75 24.10 -9.14
CA GLN A 10 -4.71 22.70 -8.75
C GLN A 10 -3.94 22.54 -7.43
N ILE A 11 -4.55 21.87 -6.44
CA ILE A 11 -3.93 21.57 -5.14
C ILE A 11 -3.69 20.08 -5.08
N PHE A 12 -2.41 19.69 -5.03
CA PHE A 12 -1.93 18.32 -4.93
C PHE A 12 -1.54 18.01 -3.49
N PHE A 13 -2.19 17.07 -2.86
CA PHE A 13 -1.91 16.69 -1.49
C PHE A 13 -1.03 15.44 -1.44
N ALA A 14 0.09 15.48 -0.73
CA ALA A 14 0.98 14.33 -0.53
C ALA A 14 1.52 14.26 0.91
N SER A 15 1.66 13.04 1.43
CA SER A 15 2.26 12.76 2.73
C SER A 15 3.55 11.93 2.66
N THR A 16 3.91 11.45 1.48
CA THR A 16 5.11 10.61 1.26
C THR A 16 5.86 11.02 0.00
N LEU A 17 7.17 10.77 -0.02
CA LEU A 17 7.99 10.99 -1.21
C LEU A 17 7.53 10.11 -2.38
N TYR A 18 7.11 8.87 -2.09
CA TYR A 18 6.56 7.96 -3.09
C TYR A 18 5.24 8.47 -3.69
N GLY A 19 4.35 9.00 -2.85
CA GLY A 19 3.11 9.67 -3.30
C GLY A 19 3.40 10.90 -4.16
N THR A 20 4.40 11.71 -3.78
CA THR A 20 4.84 12.87 -4.58
C THR A 20 5.41 12.44 -5.93
N ALA A 21 6.20 11.36 -5.97
CA ALA A 21 6.69 10.79 -7.23
C ALA A 21 5.55 10.26 -8.12
N THR A 22 4.51 9.68 -7.52
CA THR A 22 3.30 9.24 -8.25
C THR A 22 2.56 10.43 -8.86
N LEU A 23 2.40 11.53 -8.12
CA LEU A 23 1.82 12.77 -8.63
C LEU A 23 2.68 13.41 -9.73
N ALA A 24 4.00 13.45 -9.55
CA ALA A 24 4.94 13.94 -10.55
C ALA A 24 4.83 13.15 -11.86
N ALA A 25 4.77 11.83 -11.77
CA ALA A 25 4.57 10.96 -12.93
C ALA A 25 3.21 11.18 -13.61
N ALA A 26 2.15 11.38 -12.82
CA ALA A 26 0.82 11.67 -13.35
C ALA A 26 0.77 13.03 -14.06
N LEU A 27 1.50 14.04 -13.55
CA LEU A 27 1.66 15.34 -14.20
C LEU A 27 2.44 15.22 -15.53
N ASP A 28 3.59 14.54 -15.49
CA ASP A 28 4.43 14.33 -16.68
C ASP A 28 3.72 13.50 -17.76
N ALA A 29 2.82 12.60 -17.35
CA ALA A 29 1.98 11.80 -18.24
C ALA A 29 0.76 12.56 -18.80
N GLY A 30 0.57 13.86 -18.46
CA GLY A 30 -0.59 14.63 -18.90
C GLY A 30 -1.92 14.16 -18.31
N CYS A 31 -1.90 13.51 -17.14
CA CYS A 31 -3.15 13.09 -16.49
C CYS A 31 -3.97 14.27 -15.97
N PHE A 32 -3.38 15.42 -15.78
CA PHE A 32 -4.06 16.65 -15.33
C PHE A 32 -4.11 17.67 -16.44
N ALA A 33 -5.21 18.43 -16.51
CA ALA A 33 -5.33 19.55 -17.43
C ALA A 33 -4.34 20.66 -17.08
N ASP A 34 -4.13 21.59 -18.01
CA ASP A 34 -3.37 22.79 -17.72
C ASP A 34 -4.08 23.65 -16.66
N ALA A 35 -3.29 24.27 -15.82
CA ALA A 35 -3.76 25.15 -14.74
C ALA A 35 -2.86 26.38 -14.64
N ASP A 36 -3.42 27.48 -14.15
CA ASP A 36 -2.66 28.72 -13.93
C ASP A 36 -1.69 28.62 -12.76
N ARG A 37 -1.97 27.70 -11.82
CA ARG A 37 -1.14 27.49 -10.64
C ARG A 37 -1.28 26.06 -10.11
N ARG A 38 -0.17 25.48 -9.68
CA ARG A 38 -0.09 24.17 -9.04
C ARG A 38 0.55 24.29 -7.65
N ILE A 39 -0.19 23.92 -6.62
CA ILE A 39 0.27 23.93 -5.23
C ILE A 39 0.46 22.49 -4.77
N LEU A 40 1.64 22.14 -4.27
CA LEU A 40 1.86 20.91 -3.53
C LEU A 40 1.62 21.16 -2.04
N LEU A 41 0.56 20.57 -1.49
CA LEU A 41 0.23 20.59 -0.08
C LEU A 41 0.85 19.37 0.60
N VAL A 42 1.93 19.58 1.34
CA VAL A 42 2.68 18.51 2.02
C VAL A 42 2.21 18.31 3.45
N SER A 43 2.13 17.06 3.89
CA SER A 43 1.76 16.71 5.26
C SER A 43 2.73 15.70 5.88
N ASN A 44 3.17 15.97 7.09
CA ASN A 44 3.90 15.03 7.91
C ASN A 44 2.93 14.35 8.88
N ASN A 45 2.61 13.09 8.63
CA ASN A 45 1.63 12.29 9.37
C ASN A 45 2.27 11.39 10.45
N ALA A 46 3.57 11.56 10.74
CA ALA A 46 4.25 10.82 11.81
C ALA A 46 3.55 11.05 13.16
N ALA A 47 3.66 10.09 14.08
CA ALA A 47 3.05 10.18 15.41
C ALA A 47 3.50 11.45 16.17
N VAL A 48 4.75 11.88 15.95
CA VAL A 48 5.32 13.14 16.46
C VAL A 48 5.98 13.87 15.28
N PRO A 49 5.22 14.68 14.53
CA PRO A 49 5.71 15.33 13.31
C PRO A 49 6.93 16.23 13.54
N GLU A 50 7.07 16.78 14.74
CA GLU A 50 8.16 17.70 15.11
C GLU A 50 9.53 17.02 15.21
N THR A 51 9.55 15.69 15.35
CA THR A 51 10.80 14.92 15.50
C THR A 51 11.21 14.20 14.21
N THR A 52 10.42 14.32 13.15
CA THR A 52 10.68 13.65 11.86
C THR A 52 10.84 14.69 10.76
N ALA A 53 11.66 14.38 9.76
CA ALA A 53 11.82 15.25 8.60
C ALA A 53 10.49 15.43 7.87
N SER A 54 10.18 16.68 7.52
CA SER A 54 9.05 16.97 6.63
C SER A 54 9.33 16.44 5.23
N LEU A 55 8.27 16.18 4.44
CA LEU A 55 8.37 15.64 3.09
C LEU A 55 9.26 16.49 2.17
N ASP A 56 9.14 17.81 2.25
CA ASP A 56 9.89 18.80 1.48
C ASP A 56 11.37 18.94 1.91
N ALA A 57 11.73 18.36 3.05
CA ALA A 57 13.12 18.26 3.52
C ALA A 57 13.76 16.89 3.21
N MET A 58 13.02 15.94 2.61
CA MET A 58 13.55 14.62 2.29
C MET A 58 14.51 14.68 1.11
N PRO A 59 15.62 13.89 1.11
CA PRO A 59 16.51 13.77 -0.03
C PRO A 59 15.77 13.38 -1.31
N GLY A 60 16.08 14.06 -2.40
CA GLY A 60 15.46 13.85 -3.70
C GLY A 60 14.17 14.67 -3.93
N PHE A 61 13.57 15.29 -2.90
CA PHE A 61 12.37 16.09 -3.07
C PHE A 61 12.56 17.22 -4.11
N ASP A 62 13.73 17.87 -4.12
CA ASP A 62 14.02 18.95 -5.06
C ASP A 62 13.90 18.53 -6.53
N ALA A 63 14.16 17.26 -6.86
CA ALA A 63 13.97 16.73 -8.21
C ALA A 63 12.49 16.70 -8.63
N LEU A 64 11.56 16.66 -7.67
CA LEU A 64 10.12 16.64 -7.92
C LEU A 64 9.49 18.02 -7.89
N ARG A 65 10.10 18.93 -7.12
CA ARG A 65 9.56 20.26 -6.78
C ARG A 65 9.24 21.13 -8.00
N GLY A 66 10.03 21.03 -9.05
CA GLY A 66 9.89 21.86 -10.25
C GLY A 66 8.57 21.71 -11.03
N ARG A 67 7.74 20.75 -10.65
CA ARG A 67 6.41 20.52 -11.25
C ARG A 67 5.29 21.32 -10.57
N PHE A 68 5.64 22.02 -9.47
CA PHE A 68 4.71 22.79 -8.64
C PHE A 68 5.22 24.23 -8.50
N ASP A 69 4.31 25.19 -8.55
CA ASP A 69 4.63 26.61 -8.35
C ASP A 69 4.94 26.89 -6.88
N ASP A 70 4.17 26.29 -5.98
CA ASP A 70 4.32 26.47 -4.54
C ASP A 70 4.30 25.13 -3.79
N VAL A 71 4.98 25.11 -2.63
CA VAL A 71 4.91 24.03 -1.65
C VAL A 71 4.40 24.61 -0.33
N VAL A 72 3.31 24.07 0.19
CA VAL A 72 2.63 24.56 1.40
C VAL A 72 2.56 23.43 2.42
N SER A 73 2.88 23.72 3.68
CA SER A 73 2.78 22.75 4.77
C SER A 73 1.38 22.71 5.36
N TRP A 74 0.74 21.54 5.32
CA TRP A 74 -0.53 21.32 6.00
C TRP A 74 -0.38 21.38 7.52
N ASN A 75 0.71 20.83 8.07
CA ASN A 75 0.99 20.88 9.51
C ASN A 75 1.06 22.31 10.03
N THR A 76 1.75 23.19 9.31
CA THR A 76 1.82 24.61 9.65
C THR A 76 0.46 25.28 9.54
N THR A 77 -0.32 24.92 8.51
CA THR A 77 -1.64 25.50 8.24
C THR A 77 -2.65 25.24 9.36
N ILE A 78 -2.62 24.03 9.94
CA ILE A 78 -3.58 23.62 10.98
C ILE A 78 -2.99 23.66 12.40
N ALA A 79 -1.75 24.15 12.55
CA ALA A 79 -1.11 24.20 13.86
C ALA A 79 -2.03 24.83 14.92
N PRO A 80 -2.09 24.29 16.16
CA PRO A 80 -1.24 23.24 16.73
C PRO A 80 -1.80 21.81 16.62
N PHE A 81 -2.70 21.54 15.68
CA PHE A 81 -3.38 20.24 15.59
C PHE A 81 -2.53 19.22 14.82
N HIS A 82 -2.69 17.94 15.20
CA HIS A 82 -2.07 16.83 14.48
C HIS A 82 -2.87 16.50 13.21
N PRO A 83 -2.24 16.39 12.01
CA PRO A 83 -2.97 16.23 10.74
C PRO A 83 -3.85 14.98 10.67
N GLY A 84 -3.40 13.85 11.22
CA GLY A 84 -4.19 12.62 11.23
C GLY A 84 -5.38 12.63 12.18
N GLY A 85 -5.39 13.53 13.17
CA GLY A 85 -6.45 13.63 14.19
C GLY A 85 -7.41 14.81 13.99
N TRP A 86 -7.09 15.74 13.09
CA TRP A 86 -7.88 16.95 12.89
C TRP A 86 -8.81 16.86 11.68
N ALA A 87 -10.03 17.36 11.84
CA ALA A 87 -10.98 17.61 10.77
C ALA A 87 -11.76 18.89 11.05
N PRO A 88 -12.21 19.62 10.02
CA PRO A 88 -13.07 20.79 10.21
C PRO A 88 -14.42 20.33 10.79
N ARG A 89 -14.99 21.12 11.69
CA ARG A 89 -16.41 20.95 12.05
C ARG A 89 -17.26 21.40 10.87
N PRO A 90 -18.40 20.74 10.59
CA PRO A 90 -19.25 21.10 9.43
C PRO A 90 -19.60 22.59 9.38
N ASP A 91 -19.92 23.19 10.52
CA ASP A 91 -20.29 24.61 10.61
C ASP A 91 -19.11 25.57 10.35
N ASP A 92 -17.87 25.10 10.52
CA ASP A 92 -16.66 25.90 10.32
C ASP A 92 -16.09 25.79 8.89
N VAL A 93 -16.60 24.86 8.07
CA VAL A 93 -16.09 24.62 6.71
C VAL A 93 -16.02 25.90 5.87
N PRO A 94 -17.06 26.77 5.81
CA PRO A 94 -16.97 28.00 5.01
C PRO A 94 -15.91 28.97 5.55
N LEU A 95 -15.67 29.00 6.86
CA LEU A 95 -14.64 29.85 7.47
C LEU A 95 -13.24 29.31 7.12
N TRP A 96 -13.06 27.98 7.16
CA TRP A 96 -11.81 27.36 6.76
C TRP A 96 -11.51 27.55 5.29
N GLU A 97 -12.47 27.36 4.40
CA GLU A 97 -12.27 27.60 2.96
C GLU A 97 -11.84 29.05 2.73
N ARG A 98 -12.56 30.04 3.31
CA ARG A 98 -12.20 31.45 3.20
C ARG A 98 -10.80 31.72 3.77
N HIS A 99 -10.47 31.15 4.93
CA HIS A 99 -9.15 31.32 5.55
C HIS A 99 -8.04 30.79 4.63
N LEU A 100 -8.19 29.58 4.08
CA LEU A 100 -7.20 28.98 3.20
C LEU A 100 -7.07 29.76 1.88
N ARG A 101 -8.19 30.22 1.31
CA ARG A 101 -8.16 31.08 0.11
C ARG A 101 -7.36 32.35 0.35
N LEU A 102 -7.48 32.97 1.50
CA LEU A 102 -6.69 34.16 1.87
C LEU A 102 -5.23 33.77 2.17
N ALA A 103 -4.99 32.76 2.98
CA ALA A 103 -3.65 32.38 3.41
C ALA A 103 -2.75 31.90 2.25
N TRP A 104 -3.34 31.23 1.27
CA TRP A 104 -2.64 30.68 0.11
C TRP A 104 -2.76 31.57 -1.14
N GLY A 105 -3.42 32.74 -1.04
CA GLY A 105 -3.58 33.67 -2.13
C GLY A 105 -4.37 33.14 -3.32
N LEU A 106 -5.39 32.30 -3.04
CA LEU A 106 -6.22 31.67 -4.09
C LEU A 106 -7.29 32.62 -4.66
N GLY A 107 -7.68 33.67 -3.92
CA GLY A 107 -8.74 34.56 -4.37
C GLY A 107 -10.03 33.82 -4.74
N ASP A 108 -10.52 34.14 -5.95
CA ASP A 108 -11.72 33.51 -6.53
C ASP A 108 -11.39 32.40 -7.53
N ASP A 109 -10.17 31.86 -7.50
CA ASP A 109 -9.74 30.77 -8.39
C ASP A 109 -10.67 29.55 -8.30
N ASP A 110 -10.91 28.92 -9.44
CA ASP A 110 -11.50 27.60 -9.50
C ASP A 110 -10.49 26.56 -8.96
N ILE A 111 -10.89 25.85 -7.91
CA ILE A 111 -10.00 24.89 -7.23
C ILE A 111 -10.27 23.49 -7.75
N GLU A 112 -9.21 22.76 -8.10
CA GLU A 112 -9.22 21.33 -8.34
C GLU A 112 -8.30 20.63 -7.31
N LEU A 113 -8.74 19.48 -6.79
CA LEU A 113 -7.99 18.72 -5.81
C LEU A 113 -7.45 17.41 -6.40
N ALA A 114 -6.21 17.08 -6.08
CA ALA A 114 -5.66 15.75 -6.26
C ALA A 114 -5.14 15.24 -4.90
N VAL A 115 -5.79 14.22 -4.31
CA VAL A 115 -5.51 13.78 -2.94
C VAL A 115 -5.22 12.29 -2.87
N GLU A 116 -4.36 11.91 -1.91
CA GLU A 116 -4.09 10.50 -1.63
C GLU A 116 -5.28 9.84 -0.91
N SER A 117 -5.67 8.66 -1.34
CA SER A 117 -6.56 7.73 -0.61
C SER A 117 -7.85 8.25 0.01
N ILE A 118 -8.19 9.49 0.01
CA ILE A 118 -9.39 10.22 0.51
C ILE A 118 -10.20 9.62 1.69
N GLN A 119 -9.83 8.47 2.21
CA GLN A 119 -10.61 7.71 3.21
C GLN A 119 -10.39 8.18 4.65
N VAL A 120 -9.31 8.92 4.89
CA VAL A 120 -8.84 9.38 6.20
C VAL A 120 -8.26 10.78 6.12
N ASN A 121 -8.17 11.45 7.26
CA ASN A 121 -7.45 12.70 7.39
C ASN A 121 -5.95 12.47 7.20
N PRO A 122 -5.25 13.45 6.68
CA PRO A 122 -5.71 14.81 6.34
C PRO A 122 -6.34 14.97 4.95
N ALA A 123 -6.16 14.03 4.01
CA ALA A 123 -6.71 14.12 2.66
C ALA A 123 -8.24 14.36 2.65
N LEU A 124 -8.98 13.65 3.51
CA LEU A 124 -10.42 13.84 3.67
C LEU A 124 -10.76 15.25 4.15
N ALA A 125 -10.01 15.80 5.12
CA ALA A 125 -10.25 17.13 5.65
C ALA A 125 -10.07 18.21 4.56
N VAL A 126 -9.04 18.11 3.72
CA VAL A 126 -8.83 19.02 2.57
C VAL A 126 -10.03 18.98 1.62
N ALA A 127 -10.50 17.76 1.26
CA ALA A 127 -11.65 17.60 0.40
C ALA A 127 -12.96 18.09 1.04
N GLN A 128 -13.08 18.07 2.36
CA GLN A 128 -14.23 18.62 3.09
C GLN A 128 -14.24 20.13 3.11
N ILE A 129 -13.06 20.79 3.15
CA ILE A 129 -12.96 22.26 3.20
C ILE A 129 -13.34 22.85 1.84
N PHE A 130 -12.76 22.38 0.75
CA PHE A 130 -13.06 22.86 -0.59
C PHE A 130 -14.27 22.16 -1.19
N THR A 131 -15.46 22.53 -0.70
CA THR A 131 -16.73 21.81 -0.97
C THR A 131 -17.15 21.83 -2.44
N GLY A 132 -16.77 22.86 -3.20
CA GLY A 132 -17.08 23.02 -4.63
C GLY A 132 -16.07 22.35 -5.56
N ALA A 133 -14.91 21.95 -5.05
CA ALA A 133 -13.82 21.46 -5.87
C ALA A 133 -14.08 20.03 -6.39
N PRO A 134 -13.89 19.75 -7.68
CA PRO A 134 -13.77 18.37 -8.17
C PRO A 134 -12.50 17.73 -7.58
N VAL A 135 -12.56 16.43 -7.38
CA VAL A 135 -11.50 15.67 -6.72
C VAL A 135 -10.99 14.57 -7.64
N ASP A 136 -9.71 14.54 -7.86
CA ASP A 136 -8.99 13.36 -8.34
C ASP A 136 -8.37 12.66 -7.14
N VAL A 137 -8.50 11.34 -7.09
CA VAL A 137 -7.85 10.54 -6.03
C VAL A 137 -6.70 9.79 -6.67
N TYR A 138 -5.56 9.75 -6.02
CA TYR A 138 -4.49 8.85 -6.40
C TYR A 138 -4.19 7.84 -5.29
N ALA A 139 -3.77 6.66 -5.69
CA ALA A 139 -3.40 5.58 -4.79
C ALA A 139 -2.14 4.88 -5.32
N ASP A 140 -1.10 4.94 -4.52
CA ASP A 140 0.25 4.53 -4.87
C ASP A 140 0.61 3.10 -4.42
N GLY A 141 -0.31 2.39 -3.78
CA GLY A 141 -0.03 1.08 -3.21
C GLY A 141 -1.12 0.03 -3.40
N LEU A 142 -0.82 -1.19 -2.92
CA LEU A 142 -1.70 -2.36 -3.02
C LEU A 142 -3.07 -2.18 -2.33
N MET A 143 -3.19 -1.21 -1.43
CA MET A 143 -4.47 -0.93 -0.77
C MET A 143 -5.55 -0.44 -1.73
N SER A 144 -5.18 0.11 -2.89
CA SER A 144 -6.12 0.54 -3.92
C SER A 144 -6.96 -0.60 -4.50
N TYR A 145 -6.40 -1.80 -4.52
CA TYR A 145 -7.14 -3.00 -4.97
C TYR A 145 -8.18 -3.46 -3.95
N GLY A 146 -8.13 -2.94 -2.72
CA GLY A 146 -9.12 -3.21 -1.68
C GLY A 146 -10.34 -2.29 -1.74
N PRO A 147 -11.43 -2.68 -1.05
CA PRO A 147 -12.64 -1.87 -0.95
C PRO A 147 -12.37 -0.63 -0.08
N THR A 148 -13.14 0.43 -0.30
CA THR A 148 -13.22 1.58 0.60
C THR A 148 -13.51 1.10 2.03
N ARG A 149 -12.68 1.52 2.99
CA ARG A 149 -12.72 1.02 4.38
C ARG A 149 -13.85 1.62 5.19
N ASN A 150 -13.99 2.93 5.08
CA ASN A 150 -14.97 3.71 5.81
C ASN A 150 -15.96 4.30 4.82
N LYS A 151 -17.22 4.40 5.24
CA LYS A 151 -18.22 5.08 4.43
C LYS A 151 -17.82 6.55 4.26
N ILE A 152 -17.54 6.94 3.03
CA ILE A 152 -17.25 8.33 2.68
C ILE A 152 -18.56 9.10 2.58
N ASP A 153 -18.56 10.35 3.04
CA ASP A 153 -19.68 11.25 2.86
C ASP A 153 -20.01 11.39 1.37
N PRO A 154 -21.26 11.16 0.95
CA PRO A 154 -21.65 11.35 -0.45
C PRO A 154 -21.29 12.72 -1.01
N LEU A 155 -21.33 13.80 -0.20
CA LEU A 155 -20.91 15.15 -0.62
C LEU A 155 -19.43 15.23 -0.99
N VAL A 156 -18.60 14.32 -0.51
CA VAL A 156 -17.20 14.17 -0.92
C VAL A 156 -17.07 13.15 -2.04
N GLY A 157 -17.63 11.94 -1.84
CA GLY A 157 -17.44 10.82 -2.76
C GLY A 157 -17.98 11.07 -4.17
N THR A 158 -19.11 11.77 -4.31
CA THR A 158 -19.71 12.07 -5.63
C THR A 158 -18.92 13.11 -6.44
N ARG A 159 -18.00 13.83 -5.83
CA ARG A 159 -17.10 14.78 -6.53
C ARG A 159 -15.83 14.11 -7.07
N VAL A 160 -15.58 12.85 -6.70
CA VAL A 160 -14.42 12.12 -7.19
C VAL A 160 -14.62 11.77 -8.66
N ARG A 161 -13.76 12.30 -9.52
CA ARG A 161 -13.83 12.11 -10.99
C ARG A 161 -13.18 10.81 -11.42
N ARG A 162 -12.04 10.45 -10.81
CA ARG A 162 -11.22 9.28 -11.18
C ARG A 162 -10.31 8.86 -10.05
N LEU A 163 -9.81 7.63 -10.15
CA LEU A 163 -8.76 7.06 -9.30
C LEU A 163 -7.52 6.83 -10.15
N LEU A 164 -6.48 7.64 -9.95
CA LEU A 164 -5.16 7.42 -10.54
C LEU A 164 -4.44 6.34 -9.73
N HIS A 165 -3.86 5.36 -10.40
CA HIS A 165 -3.12 4.29 -9.72
C HIS A 165 -1.97 3.75 -10.57
N LEU A 166 -1.00 3.13 -9.92
CA LEU A 166 0.07 2.39 -10.57
C LEU A 166 -0.41 0.99 -10.95
N ASP A 167 -0.01 0.48 -12.13
CA ASP A 167 -0.34 -0.87 -12.58
C ASP A 167 0.58 -1.92 -11.92
N LEU A 168 0.43 -2.07 -10.60
CA LEU A 168 1.23 -3.00 -9.79
C LEU A 168 0.87 -4.45 -10.04
N VAL A 169 -0.37 -4.71 -10.43
CA VAL A 169 -0.91 -6.05 -10.74
C VAL A 169 -1.60 -5.98 -12.09
N PRO A 170 -0.88 -6.25 -13.20
CA PRO A 170 -1.42 -6.07 -14.54
C PRO A 170 -2.76 -6.78 -14.75
N GLY A 171 -3.73 -6.03 -15.26
CA GLY A 171 -5.08 -6.51 -15.54
C GLY A 171 -6.04 -6.55 -14.33
N LEU A 172 -5.57 -6.34 -13.10
CA LEU A 172 -6.43 -6.23 -11.92
C LEU A 172 -6.89 -4.78 -11.73
N LYS A 173 -8.20 -4.57 -11.66
CA LYS A 173 -8.76 -3.23 -11.41
C LYS A 173 -8.91 -2.97 -9.91
N PRO A 174 -8.58 -1.75 -9.43
CA PRO A 174 -8.89 -1.31 -8.08
C PRO A 174 -10.36 -1.44 -7.71
N LEU A 175 -10.65 -1.82 -6.47
CA LEU A 175 -12.00 -1.76 -5.90
C LEU A 175 -12.28 -0.42 -5.21
N LEU A 176 -11.24 0.31 -4.81
CA LEU A 176 -11.36 1.59 -4.12
C LEU A 176 -12.26 2.55 -4.89
N LEU A 177 -13.25 3.14 -4.21
CA LEU A 177 -14.19 4.13 -4.73
C LEU A 177 -15.16 3.64 -5.83
N THR A 178 -15.18 2.35 -6.17
CA THR A 178 -16.10 1.84 -7.18
C THR A 178 -17.57 1.92 -6.75
N GLU A 179 -17.87 2.08 -5.46
CA GLU A 179 -19.21 2.35 -4.95
C GLU A 179 -19.78 3.72 -5.40
N PHE A 180 -18.91 4.65 -5.79
CA PHE A 180 -19.27 5.94 -6.39
C PHE A 180 -19.21 5.93 -7.92
N GLY A 181 -18.93 4.79 -8.55
CA GLY A 181 -18.77 4.68 -9.98
C GLY A 181 -17.47 5.30 -10.52
N VAL A 182 -16.48 5.53 -9.66
CA VAL A 182 -15.20 6.14 -10.02
C VAL A 182 -14.41 5.21 -10.93
N ALA A 183 -13.99 5.72 -12.09
CA ALA A 183 -13.18 4.97 -13.04
C ALA A 183 -11.71 4.97 -12.62
N PRO A 184 -11.02 3.81 -12.59
CA PRO A 184 -9.59 3.75 -12.42
C PRO A 184 -8.87 4.19 -13.70
N GLN A 185 -7.78 4.95 -13.52
CA GLN A 185 -6.88 5.39 -14.59
C GLN A 185 -5.44 5.05 -14.21
N ILE A 186 -4.74 4.33 -15.07
CA ILE A 186 -3.35 3.96 -14.85
C ILE A 186 -2.44 5.17 -15.09
N VAL A 187 -1.52 5.44 -14.16
CA VAL A 187 -0.35 6.28 -14.38
C VAL A 187 0.68 5.41 -15.12
N PRO A 188 1.14 5.83 -16.32
CA PRO A 188 2.05 5.00 -17.12
C PRO A 188 3.33 4.63 -16.37
N SER A 189 3.64 3.33 -16.34
CA SER A 189 4.77 2.80 -15.57
C SER A 189 6.12 3.33 -16.03
N GLU A 190 6.28 3.55 -17.35
CA GLU A 190 7.49 4.12 -17.94
C GLU A 190 7.75 5.57 -17.49
N VAL A 191 6.68 6.37 -17.32
CA VAL A 191 6.79 7.74 -16.82
C VAL A 191 7.13 7.73 -15.33
N PHE A 192 6.49 6.83 -14.56
CA PHE A 192 6.80 6.68 -13.14
C PHE A 192 8.24 6.22 -12.92
N LEU A 193 8.73 5.25 -13.70
CA LEU A 193 10.14 4.81 -13.65
C LEU A 193 11.12 5.93 -13.98
N LYS A 194 10.78 6.83 -14.92
CA LYS A 194 11.61 8.00 -15.23
C LYS A 194 11.71 8.91 -14.00
N VAL A 195 10.60 9.20 -13.36
CA VAL A 195 10.58 10.03 -12.13
C VAL A 195 11.37 9.38 -10.99
N LEU A 196 11.28 8.07 -10.82
CA LEU A 196 12.11 7.34 -9.86
C LEU A 196 13.61 7.40 -10.22
N GLY A 197 13.94 7.47 -11.52
CA GLY A 197 15.29 7.73 -12.00
C GLY A 197 15.83 9.08 -11.55
N GLU A 198 15.03 10.13 -11.69
CA GLU A 198 15.39 11.48 -11.21
C GLU A 198 15.68 11.48 -9.69
N LEU A 199 14.90 10.73 -8.91
CA LEU A 199 15.15 10.57 -7.47
C LEU A 199 16.44 9.77 -7.18
N ALA A 200 16.74 8.77 -7.99
CA ALA A 200 17.96 7.97 -7.84
C ALA A 200 19.22 8.77 -8.19
N ASP A 201 19.14 9.68 -9.14
CA ASP A 201 20.24 10.52 -9.60
C ASP A 201 20.42 11.78 -8.74
N ALA A 202 19.47 12.09 -7.84
CA ALA A 202 19.53 13.30 -7.03
C ALA A 202 20.75 13.31 -6.08
N PRO A 203 21.41 14.48 -5.90
CA PRO A 203 22.51 14.65 -4.97
C PRO A 203 22.09 14.31 -3.51
N GLY A 204 22.99 13.69 -2.74
CA GLY A 204 22.77 13.39 -1.33
C GLY A 204 22.36 11.94 -1.01
N ALA A 205 22.11 11.11 -2.02
CA ALA A 205 22.08 9.68 -1.80
C ALA A 205 23.54 9.18 -1.69
N GLN A 206 23.93 8.71 -0.51
CA GLN A 206 25.30 8.35 -0.17
C GLN A 206 25.89 7.27 -1.11
N ASP A 207 26.87 7.65 -1.92
CA ASP A 207 27.46 6.80 -2.96
C ASP A 207 28.22 5.57 -2.44
N GLY A 208 28.74 5.62 -1.19
CA GLY A 208 29.61 4.56 -0.67
C GLY A 208 28.89 3.30 -0.21
N VAL A 209 27.69 3.41 0.38
CA VAL A 209 26.96 2.28 0.98
C VAL A 209 26.11 1.56 -0.06
N LEU A 210 25.71 2.28 -1.11
CA LEU A 210 24.88 1.74 -2.19
C LEU A 210 25.71 1.04 -3.28
N SER A 211 27.01 0.80 -3.06
CA SER A 211 27.92 0.15 -3.99
C SER A 211 27.93 -1.39 -3.89
N VAL A 212 27.11 -1.99 -3.03
CA VAL A 212 26.98 -3.46 -2.96
C VAL A 212 26.32 -3.96 -4.25
N GLU A 213 27.09 -4.65 -5.08
CA GLU A 213 26.60 -5.13 -6.37
C GLU A 213 25.76 -6.39 -6.21
N ALA A 214 24.54 -6.36 -6.78
CA ALA A 214 23.61 -7.48 -6.87
C ALA A 214 23.33 -8.19 -5.50
N PRO A 215 23.04 -7.46 -4.39
CA PRO A 215 22.74 -8.10 -3.11
C PRO A 215 21.35 -8.75 -3.11
N ALA A 216 21.07 -9.60 -2.11
CA ALA A 216 19.69 -9.84 -1.74
C ALA A 216 19.21 -8.70 -0.82
N LEU A 217 18.20 -7.96 -1.24
CA LEU A 217 17.61 -6.85 -0.50
C LEU A 217 16.44 -7.34 0.36
N LEU A 218 16.57 -7.20 1.67
CA LEU A 218 15.57 -7.60 2.65
C LEU A 218 14.80 -6.36 3.11
N LEU A 219 13.48 -6.34 2.88
CA LEU A 219 12.60 -5.21 3.18
C LEU A 219 11.93 -5.41 4.56
N GLY A 220 12.41 -4.73 5.58
CA GLY A 220 11.77 -4.67 6.89
C GLY A 220 10.48 -3.86 6.84
N GLN A 221 9.50 -4.32 7.61
CA GLN A 221 8.26 -3.60 7.91
C GLN A 221 8.17 -3.45 9.44
N TYR A 222 7.27 -2.60 9.95
CA TYR A 222 7.07 -2.45 11.39
C TYR A 222 5.68 -2.94 11.77
N LEU A 223 5.48 -4.25 11.65
CA LEU A 223 4.18 -4.93 11.80
C LEU A 223 3.73 -5.00 13.26
N SER A 224 4.68 -5.03 14.20
CA SER A 224 4.39 -5.00 15.64
C SER A 224 3.84 -3.65 16.08
N ALA A 225 4.26 -2.54 15.49
CA ALA A 225 3.67 -1.23 15.74
C ALA A 225 2.21 -1.15 15.26
N LEU A 226 1.86 -1.93 14.23
CA LEU A 226 0.49 -2.05 13.74
C LEU A 226 -0.35 -3.06 14.55
N GLY A 227 0.24 -3.69 15.57
CA GLY A 227 -0.43 -4.71 16.39
C GLY A 227 -0.78 -6.00 15.64
N LEU A 228 -0.11 -6.29 14.52
CA LEU A 228 -0.37 -7.47 13.70
C LEU A 228 0.34 -8.71 14.23
N ILE A 229 1.56 -8.53 14.71
CA ILE A 229 2.39 -9.56 15.35
C ILE A 229 3.13 -8.93 16.54
N SER A 230 3.74 -9.74 17.40
CA SER A 230 4.63 -9.25 18.47
C SER A 230 5.99 -8.83 17.92
N ALA A 231 6.75 -8.03 18.67
CA ALA A 231 8.10 -7.62 18.30
C ALA A 231 9.05 -8.82 18.10
N ALA A 232 8.94 -9.86 18.94
CA ALA A 232 9.74 -11.08 18.82
C ALA A 232 9.38 -11.89 17.54
N GLU A 233 8.11 -11.91 17.16
CA GLU A 233 7.69 -12.57 15.92
C GLU A 233 8.12 -11.79 14.69
N GLU A 234 8.21 -10.46 14.78
CA GLU A 234 8.72 -9.64 13.69
C GLU A 234 10.23 -9.79 13.54
N GLU A 235 10.98 -9.86 14.65
CA GLU A 235 12.40 -10.18 14.62
C GLU A 235 12.63 -11.55 13.93
N GLU A 236 11.90 -12.59 14.34
CA GLU A 236 11.99 -13.92 13.69
C GLU A 236 11.58 -13.88 12.21
N LEU A 237 10.63 -13.03 11.83
CA LEU A 237 10.27 -12.81 10.43
C LEU A 237 11.46 -12.29 9.62
N HIS A 238 12.20 -11.30 10.14
CA HIS A 238 13.40 -10.76 9.50
C HIS A 238 14.51 -11.82 9.40
N LEU A 239 14.72 -12.62 10.46
CA LEU A 239 15.67 -13.73 10.42
C LEU A 239 15.27 -14.80 9.39
N ARG A 240 13.99 -15.10 9.24
CA ARG A 240 13.48 -16.01 8.18
C ARG A 240 13.73 -15.46 6.77
N MET A 241 13.59 -14.13 6.55
CA MET A 241 13.94 -13.51 5.27
C MET A 241 15.41 -13.74 4.94
N MET A 242 16.30 -13.52 5.91
CA MET A 242 17.74 -13.72 5.77
C MET A 242 18.08 -15.19 5.49
N ARG A 243 17.63 -16.11 6.35
CA ARG A 243 17.88 -17.55 6.17
C ARG A 243 17.40 -18.05 4.82
N GLY A 244 16.23 -17.56 4.36
CA GLY A 244 15.69 -17.89 3.06
C GLY A 244 16.57 -17.38 1.92
N ALA A 245 17.03 -16.15 1.97
CA ALA A 245 17.95 -15.60 0.96
C ALA A 245 19.27 -16.35 0.90
N VAL A 246 19.86 -16.68 2.07
CA VAL A 246 21.11 -17.49 2.13
C VAL A 246 20.89 -18.90 1.60
N ALA A 247 19.77 -19.54 1.92
CA ALA A 247 19.42 -20.85 1.40
C ALA A 247 19.25 -20.86 -0.13
N LEU A 248 18.86 -19.72 -0.72
CA LEU A 248 18.81 -19.54 -2.17
C LEU A 248 20.20 -19.28 -2.80
N GLY A 249 21.24 -19.08 -2.01
CA GLY A 249 22.62 -18.90 -2.44
C GLY A 249 23.12 -17.45 -2.38
N HIS A 250 22.36 -16.54 -1.80
CA HIS A 250 22.76 -15.14 -1.67
C HIS A 250 23.51 -14.91 -0.36
N THR A 251 24.80 -14.60 -0.44
CA THR A 251 25.67 -14.36 0.72
C THR A 251 25.94 -12.88 0.99
N ARG A 252 25.65 -12.00 0.04
CA ARG A 252 25.69 -10.54 0.22
C ARG A 252 24.28 -10.02 0.42
N LEU A 253 24.00 -9.49 1.62
CA LEU A 253 22.67 -9.11 2.06
C LEU A 253 22.65 -7.62 2.40
N VAL A 254 21.57 -6.97 2.02
CA VAL A 254 21.26 -5.60 2.44
C VAL A 254 19.92 -5.62 3.15
N PHE A 255 19.89 -5.19 4.40
CA PHE A 255 18.65 -5.05 5.17
C PHE A 255 18.22 -3.59 5.21
N LYS A 256 17.04 -3.30 4.70
CA LYS A 256 16.39 -1.99 4.81
C LYS A 256 15.33 -2.05 5.91
N PRO A 257 15.65 -1.61 7.14
CA PRO A 257 14.67 -1.55 8.23
C PRO A 257 13.58 -0.51 7.92
N HIS A 258 12.45 -0.63 8.60
CA HIS A 258 11.50 0.48 8.66
C HIS A 258 12.13 1.62 9.48
N PRO A 259 11.95 2.90 9.12
CA PRO A 259 12.61 4.03 9.81
C PRO A 259 12.39 4.08 11.32
N THR A 260 11.28 3.57 11.82
CA THR A 260 10.94 3.55 13.26
C THR A 260 11.18 2.19 13.92
N ALA A 261 11.87 1.25 13.24
CA ALA A 261 12.15 -0.08 13.78
C ALA A 261 13.20 -0.03 14.92
N PRO A 262 13.07 -0.88 15.96
CA PRO A 262 14.05 -0.94 17.05
C PRO A 262 15.44 -1.37 16.56
N ALA A 263 16.49 -0.66 16.98
CA ALA A 263 17.89 -0.96 16.62
C ALA A 263 18.36 -2.38 17.03
N GLN A 264 17.72 -2.99 18.04
CA GLN A 264 18.01 -4.37 18.45
C GLN A 264 17.82 -5.40 17.33
N TRP A 265 16.87 -5.18 16.41
CA TRP A 265 16.65 -6.09 15.28
C TRP A 265 17.83 -6.11 14.32
N SER A 266 18.45 -4.95 14.07
CA SER A 266 19.66 -4.88 13.24
C SER A 266 20.80 -5.67 13.86
N ARG A 267 20.94 -5.68 15.21
CA ARG A 267 21.93 -6.50 15.92
C ARG A 267 21.67 -7.98 15.77
N ALA A 268 20.43 -8.44 16.02
CA ALA A 268 20.04 -9.85 15.85
C ALA A 268 20.30 -10.35 14.44
N MET A 269 20.02 -9.50 13.44
CA MET A 269 20.31 -9.78 12.04
C MET A 269 21.82 -9.92 11.78
N GLY A 270 22.66 -9.06 12.37
CA GLY A 270 24.13 -9.15 12.28
C GLY A 270 24.67 -10.46 12.86
N GLU A 271 24.24 -10.83 14.06
CA GLU A 271 24.65 -12.09 14.71
C GLU A 271 24.23 -13.33 13.90
N GLU A 272 23.08 -13.29 13.27
CA GLU A 272 22.62 -14.40 12.44
C GLU A 272 23.37 -14.46 11.11
N ALA A 273 23.69 -13.33 10.50
CA ALA A 273 24.51 -13.28 9.28
C ALA A 273 25.88 -13.91 9.49
N GLU A 274 26.56 -13.60 10.62
CA GLU A 274 27.85 -14.23 10.99
C GLU A 274 27.74 -15.74 11.10
N LYS A 275 26.68 -16.27 11.75
CA LYS A 275 26.44 -17.72 11.87
C LYS A 275 26.24 -18.38 10.49
N LEU A 276 25.63 -17.68 9.57
CA LEU A 276 25.33 -18.16 8.21
C LEU A 276 26.50 -17.96 7.24
N GLY A 277 27.59 -17.29 7.65
CA GLY A 277 28.70 -16.94 6.79
C GLY A 277 28.31 -15.94 5.69
N ALA A 278 27.35 -15.07 5.95
CA ALA A 278 26.87 -14.04 5.04
C ALA A 278 27.34 -12.65 5.46
N GLU A 279 27.56 -11.78 4.50
CA GLU A 279 27.86 -10.35 4.71
C GLU A 279 26.54 -9.56 4.72
N LEU A 280 26.29 -8.81 5.82
CA LEU A 280 25.11 -8.00 5.99
C LEU A 280 25.45 -6.51 6.08
N THR A 281 24.83 -5.71 5.21
CA THR A 281 24.80 -4.26 5.31
C THR A 281 23.42 -3.83 5.81
N VAL A 282 23.33 -3.09 6.90
CA VAL A 282 22.07 -2.54 7.42
C VAL A 282 21.97 -1.08 7.00
N LEU A 283 20.86 -0.71 6.36
CA LEU A 283 20.57 0.67 5.93
C LEU A 283 19.82 1.42 7.05
N ASP A 284 20.47 1.72 8.15
CA ASP A 284 19.93 2.49 9.27
C ASP A 284 20.42 3.95 9.26
N GLU A 285 20.05 4.72 10.29
CA GLU A 285 20.44 6.13 10.46
C GLU A 285 21.95 6.36 10.60
N GLY A 286 22.73 5.33 10.95
CA GLY A 286 24.19 5.38 11.00
C GLY A 286 24.81 5.31 9.60
N VAL A 287 24.07 4.81 8.64
CA VAL A 287 24.50 4.54 7.27
C VAL A 287 23.83 5.50 6.27
N LEU A 288 22.57 5.83 6.49
CA LEU A 288 21.80 6.76 5.66
C LEU A 288 21.47 8.03 6.44
N THR A 289 21.70 9.18 5.84
CA THR A 289 21.34 10.50 6.43
C THR A 289 19.82 10.74 6.45
N ALA A 290 19.06 9.97 5.66
CA ALA A 290 17.59 10.02 5.62
C ALA A 290 17.00 8.76 4.98
N PRO A 291 15.70 8.47 5.19
CA PRO A 291 15.02 7.34 4.56
C PRO A 291 15.10 7.39 3.04
N VAL A 292 15.46 6.26 2.43
CA VAL A 292 15.54 6.09 0.96
C VAL A 292 14.43 5.15 0.49
N LEU A 293 13.80 5.46 -0.64
CA LEU A 293 12.81 4.59 -1.28
C LEU A 293 13.45 3.26 -1.72
N ALA A 294 12.73 2.16 -1.58
CA ALA A 294 13.20 0.87 -2.06
C ALA A 294 13.48 0.88 -3.57
N GLU A 295 12.70 1.61 -4.32
CA GLU A 295 12.80 1.78 -5.77
C GLU A 295 14.11 2.48 -6.19
N VAL A 296 14.60 3.41 -5.39
CA VAL A 296 15.92 4.03 -5.57
C VAL A 296 17.03 2.99 -5.35
N LEU A 297 16.87 2.11 -4.35
CA LEU A 297 17.82 1.00 -4.13
C LEU A 297 17.80 0.00 -5.29
N TYR A 298 16.63 -0.27 -5.90
CA TYR A 298 16.55 -1.16 -7.06
C TYR A 298 17.35 -0.64 -8.24
N GLN A 299 17.31 0.65 -8.50
CA GLN A 299 18.08 1.26 -9.60
C GLN A 299 19.58 1.25 -9.33
N ARG A 300 19.98 1.55 -8.09
CA ARG A 300 21.41 1.70 -7.73
C ARG A 300 22.11 0.37 -7.52
N MET A 301 21.50 -0.55 -6.77
CA MET A 301 22.12 -1.83 -6.39
C MET A 301 21.82 -2.98 -7.35
N ARG A 302 20.73 -2.88 -8.13
CA ARG A 302 20.19 -3.97 -8.96
C ARG A 302 20.14 -5.30 -8.20
N PRO A 303 19.34 -5.41 -7.14
CA PRO A 303 19.31 -6.59 -6.29
C PRO A 303 19.11 -7.88 -7.10
N ALA A 304 19.85 -8.92 -6.74
CA ALA A 304 19.65 -10.24 -7.33
C ALA A 304 18.38 -10.93 -6.81
N LEU A 305 17.88 -10.48 -5.64
CA LEU A 305 16.64 -10.95 -5.01
C LEU A 305 16.08 -9.83 -4.11
N VAL A 306 14.77 -9.66 -4.08
CA VAL A 306 14.09 -8.80 -3.10
C VAL A 306 13.17 -9.66 -2.24
N VAL A 307 13.36 -9.61 -0.91
CA VAL A 307 12.57 -10.39 0.05
C VAL A 307 11.81 -9.47 0.99
N GLY A 308 10.54 -9.74 1.21
CA GLY A 308 9.70 -8.97 2.13
C GLY A 308 8.48 -9.73 2.62
N CYS A 309 7.65 -9.10 3.46
CA CYS A 309 6.40 -9.71 3.89
C CYS A 309 5.24 -9.35 2.95
N PHE A 310 4.74 -8.11 2.99
CA PHE A 310 3.65 -7.64 2.09
C PHE A 310 3.81 -6.17 1.65
N SER A 311 5.05 -5.71 1.53
CA SER A 311 5.35 -4.37 1.03
C SER A 311 4.92 -4.21 -0.44
N THR A 312 4.35 -3.04 -0.77
CA THR A 312 4.12 -2.62 -2.17
C THR A 312 5.39 -2.71 -3.00
N ALA A 313 6.54 -2.44 -2.38
CA ALA A 313 7.86 -2.50 -3.02
C ALA A 313 8.21 -3.87 -3.63
N LEU A 314 7.62 -4.98 -3.16
CA LEU A 314 7.76 -6.29 -3.82
C LEU A 314 7.14 -6.31 -5.22
N PHE A 315 5.98 -5.64 -5.36
CA PHE A 315 5.32 -5.54 -6.66
C PHE A 315 6.01 -4.55 -7.59
N THR A 316 6.52 -3.43 -7.07
CA THR A 316 7.34 -2.52 -7.89
C THR A 316 8.62 -3.21 -8.36
N ALA A 317 9.30 -3.98 -7.50
CA ALA A 317 10.47 -4.78 -7.87
C ALA A 317 10.16 -5.74 -9.03
N SER A 318 9.07 -6.50 -8.91
CA SER A 318 8.67 -7.48 -9.92
C SER A 318 8.12 -6.83 -11.19
N ALA A 319 7.07 -5.99 -11.07
CA ALA A 319 6.33 -5.46 -12.21
C ALA A 319 7.13 -4.40 -13.00
N PHE A 320 7.86 -3.51 -12.31
CA PHE A 320 8.53 -2.38 -12.96
C PHE A 320 10.01 -2.65 -13.26
N TYR A 321 10.70 -3.38 -12.38
CA TYR A 321 12.13 -3.63 -12.53
C TYR A 321 12.46 -5.05 -13.02
N GLY A 322 11.48 -5.97 -13.01
CA GLY A 322 11.70 -7.37 -13.39
C GLY A 322 12.69 -8.10 -12.49
N LEU A 323 12.76 -7.70 -11.22
CA LEU A 323 13.64 -8.32 -10.23
C LEU A 323 13.03 -9.58 -9.66
N PRO A 324 13.82 -10.61 -9.34
CA PRO A 324 13.36 -11.75 -8.58
C PRO A 324 12.84 -11.32 -7.21
N VAL A 325 11.69 -11.85 -6.81
CA VAL A 325 11.04 -11.49 -5.54
C VAL A 325 10.65 -12.73 -4.76
N ALA A 326 10.65 -12.62 -3.43
CA ALA A 326 10.14 -13.67 -2.56
C ALA A 326 9.39 -13.05 -1.36
N ARG A 327 8.36 -13.75 -0.90
CA ARG A 327 7.60 -13.39 0.30
C ARG A 327 7.94 -14.28 1.49
N VAL A 328 7.72 -13.75 2.70
CA VAL A 328 7.84 -14.48 3.97
C VAL A 328 6.72 -14.07 4.91
N GLY A 329 6.03 -15.03 5.54
CA GLY A 329 5.15 -14.80 6.69
C GLY A 329 3.72 -14.32 6.39
N THR A 330 3.31 -14.29 5.14
CA THR A 330 1.95 -13.87 4.75
C THR A 330 0.87 -14.80 5.32
N GLU A 331 1.13 -16.08 5.42
CA GLU A 331 0.20 -17.07 5.98
C GLU A 331 -0.13 -16.79 7.46
N VAL A 332 0.85 -16.38 8.25
CA VAL A 332 0.67 -16.00 9.65
C VAL A 332 -0.21 -14.75 9.76
N LEU A 333 0.03 -13.76 8.91
CA LEU A 333 -0.75 -12.54 8.87
C LEU A 333 -2.20 -12.80 8.44
N LEU A 334 -2.42 -13.59 7.39
CA LEU A 334 -3.78 -13.98 6.96
C LEU A 334 -4.57 -14.65 8.07
N ASP A 335 -3.89 -15.41 8.92
CA ASP A 335 -4.55 -16.04 10.08
C ASP A 335 -4.85 -15.04 11.20
N ARG A 336 -4.00 -14.06 11.45
CA ARG A 336 -4.10 -13.12 12.57
C ARG A 336 -4.84 -11.83 12.27
N LEU A 337 -4.87 -11.37 11.02
CA LEU A 337 -5.53 -10.10 10.65
C LEU A 337 -6.96 -10.04 11.22
N ALA A 338 -7.16 -9.13 12.14
CA ALA A 338 -8.43 -8.86 12.81
C ALA A 338 -8.58 -7.33 13.00
N PRO A 339 -9.82 -6.79 12.85
CA PRO A 339 -11.02 -7.48 12.34
C PRO A 339 -10.84 -7.95 10.89
N TYR A 340 -11.82 -8.68 10.35
CA TYR A 340 -11.73 -9.16 8.95
C TYR A 340 -11.62 -8.01 7.94
N GLU A 341 -12.16 -6.87 8.29
CA GLU A 341 -12.16 -5.60 7.55
C GLU A 341 -10.82 -4.85 7.56
N ASN A 342 -9.78 -5.40 8.23
CA ASN A 342 -8.46 -4.76 8.28
C ASN A 342 -7.93 -4.50 6.87
N SER A 343 -7.52 -3.26 6.58
CA SER A 343 -7.09 -2.81 5.25
C SER A 343 -5.90 -3.57 4.68
N ASN A 344 -5.05 -4.12 5.55
CA ASN A 344 -3.88 -4.91 5.12
C ASN A 344 -4.27 -6.28 4.54
N ARG A 345 -5.55 -6.70 4.65
CA ARG A 345 -5.99 -8.01 4.15
C ARG A 345 -5.82 -8.15 2.65
N ILE A 346 -6.16 -7.13 1.85
CA ILE A 346 -5.98 -7.19 0.39
C ILE A 346 -4.50 -7.21 0.01
N PRO A 347 -3.63 -6.29 0.50
CA PRO A 347 -2.19 -6.39 0.26
C PRO A 347 -1.60 -7.76 0.59
N VAL A 348 -1.89 -8.30 1.78
CA VAL A 348 -1.40 -9.62 2.19
C VAL A 348 -1.95 -10.72 1.28
N THR A 349 -3.23 -10.64 0.89
CA THR A 349 -3.85 -11.60 -0.04
C THR A 349 -3.16 -11.59 -1.41
N LEU A 350 -2.90 -10.41 -1.96
CA LEU A 350 -2.24 -10.26 -3.26
C LEU A 350 -0.81 -10.80 -3.23
N VAL A 351 -0.03 -10.44 -2.21
CA VAL A 351 1.34 -10.96 -2.06
C VAL A 351 1.34 -12.48 -1.89
N ASP A 352 0.45 -13.03 -1.04
CA ASP A 352 0.37 -14.47 -0.82
C ASP A 352 -0.05 -15.26 -2.06
N ALA A 353 -0.96 -14.68 -2.86
CA ALA A 353 -1.49 -15.35 -4.05
C ALA A 353 -0.53 -15.28 -5.26
N LEU A 354 0.26 -14.22 -5.37
CA LEU A 354 1.01 -13.90 -6.60
C LEU A 354 2.52 -14.09 -6.47
N LEU A 355 3.08 -13.91 -5.27
CA LEU A 355 4.54 -13.97 -5.12
C LEU A 355 4.98 -15.29 -4.48
N PRO A 356 6.12 -15.84 -4.89
CA PRO A 356 6.63 -17.10 -4.35
C PRO A 356 7.06 -16.97 -2.89
N GLU A 357 6.84 -18.03 -2.12
CA GLU A 357 7.45 -18.18 -0.79
C GLU A 357 8.97 -18.36 -0.93
N VAL A 358 9.77 -17.75 -0.06
CA VAL A 358 11.24 -17.77 -0.11
C VAL A 358 11.84 -19.19 -0.09
N THR A 359 11.11 -20.15 0.42
CA THR A 359 11.51 -21.57 0.46
C THR A 359 11.28 -22.31 -0.86
N ASP A 360 10.50 -21.76 -1.78
CA ASP A 360 10.27 -22.34 -3.11
C ASP A 360 11.28 -21.78 -4.14
N ARG A 361 12.50 -22.33 -4.12
CA ARG A 361 13.59 -21.93 -5.03
C ARG A 361 13.14 -21.83 -6.49
N ALA A 362 12.47 -22.86 -7.01
CA ALA A 362 12.09 -22.91 -8.42
C ALA A 362 11.09 -21.81 -8.79
N ALA A 363 10.16 -21.47 -7.89
CA ALA A 363 9.22 -20.39 -8.12
C ALA A 363 9.90 -19.01 -8.01
N VAL A 364 10.86 -18.84 -7.09
CA VAL A 364 11.63 -17.60 -6.95
C VAL A 364 12.47 -17.35 -8.20
N GLU A 365 13.18 -18.35 -8.72
CA GLU A 365 13.97 -18.23 -9.94
C GLU A 365 13.11 -17.85 -11.16
N ARG A 366 11.91 -18.44 -11.29
CA ARG A 366 10.96 -18.07 -12.34
C ARG A 366 10.43 -16.64 -12.20
N SER A 367 10.29 -16.10 -11.00
CA SER A 367 9.76 -14.74 -10.80
C SER A 367 10.63 -13.65 -11.44
N GLY A 368 11.95 -13.86 -11.51
CA GLY A 368 12.88 -12.94 -12.18
C GLY A 368 12.93 -13.10 -13.71
N ALA A 369 12.53 -14.28 -14.22
CA ALA A 369 12.53 -14.54 -15.67
C ALA A 369 11.26 -14.02 -16.38
N ALA A 370 10.25 -13.62 -15.62
CA ALA A 370 8.88 -13.39 -16.10
C ALA A 370 8.63 -11.98 -16.69
N ARG A 371 9.62 -11.35 -17.34
CA ARG A 371 9.33 -10.22 -18.23
C ARG A 371 8.41 -10.69 -19.36
N GLY A 372 7.09 -10.45 -19.21
CA GLY A 372 6.08 -10.81 -20.20
C GLY A 372 5.41 -12.16 -19.97
N ALA A 373 5.53 -12.77 -18.80
CA ALA A 373 4.70 -13.91 -18.43
C ALA A 373 3.22 -13.50 -18.45
N GLU A 374 2.37 -14.36 -19.04
CA GLU A 374 0.92 -14.22 -19.01
C GLU A 374 0.45 -13.94 -17.57
N PRO A 375 -0.38 -12.92 -17.34
CA PRO A 375 -0.90 -12.66 -16.00
C PRO A 375 -1.57 -13.95 -15.51
N VAL A 376 -1.22 -14.38 -14.29
CA VAL A 376 -1.96 -15.45 -13.56
C VAL A 376 -3.42 -15.18 -13.80
N ALA A 377 -4.17 -16.18 -14.29
CA ALA A 377 -5.50 -16.06 -14.89
C ALA A 377 -6.29 -14.91 -14.25
N ALA A 378 -6.33 -13.77 -14.92
CA ALA A 378 -6.82 -12.50 -14.37
C ALA A 378 -8.26 -12.62 -13.82
N ALA A 379 -9.04 -13.59 -14.33
CA ALA A 379 -10.40 -13.90 -13.89
C ALA A 379 -10.42 -14.49 -12.45
N ASP A 380 -9.52 -15.41 -12.12
CA ASP A 380 -9.48 -16.06 -10.80
C ASP A 380 -9.02 -15.07 -9.74
N LEU A 381 -8.03 -14.23 -10.05
CA LEU A 381 -7.56 -13.20 -9.15
C LEU A 381 -8.61 -12.11 -8.90
N THR A 382 -9.28 -11.66 -9.95
CA THR A 382 -10.40 -10.69 -9.84
C THR A 382 -11.53 -11.27 -9.00
N GLY A 383 -11.83 -12.56 -9.16
CA GLY A 383 -12.80 -13.28 -8.36
C GLY A 383 -12.41 -13.35 -6.88
N LEU A 384 -11.14 -13.69 -6.60
CA LEU A 384 -10.58 -13.71 -5.24
C LEU A 384 -10.69 -12.35 -4.56
N VAL A 385 -10.18 -11.30 -5.21
CA VAL A 385 -10.19 -9.93 -4.68
C VAL A 385 -11.62 -9.43 -4.45
N SER A 386 -12.54 -9.72 -5.39
CA SER A 386 -13.97 -9.40 -5.23
C SER A 386 -14.60 -10.14 -4.04
N ALA A 387 -14.27 -11.41 -3.85
CA ALA A 387 -14.82 -12.21 -2.74
C ALA A 387 -14.27 -11.75 -1.39
N VAL A 388 -12.96 -11.47 -1.29
CA VAL A 388 -12.34 -10.92 -0.09
C VAL A 388 -12.87 -9.51 0.18
N GLY A 389 -12.93 -8.64 -0.85
CA GLY A 389 -13.44 -7.28 -0.76
C GLY A 389 -14.90 -7.21 -0.30
N PHE A 390 -15.78 -8.03 -0.88
CA PHE A 390 -17.15 -8.16 -0.40
C PHE A 390 -17.20 -8.63 1.05
N ALA A 391 -16.44 -9.67 1.39
CA ALA A 391 -16.39 -10.16 2.77
C ALA A 391 -15.81 -9.12 3.74
N MET A 392 -14.98 -8.18 3.29
CA MET A 392 -14.53 -7.03 4.10
C MET A 392 -15.64 -6.00 4.27
N GLN A 393 -16.25 -5.53 3.19
CA GLN A 393 -17.16 -4.37 3.20
C GLN A 393 -18.50 -4.65 2.50
N PRO A 394 -19.32 -5.60 3.02
CA PRO A 394 -20.56 -6.03 2.36
C PRO A 394 -21.64 -4.94 2.30
N ARG A 395 -21.57 -3.94 3.19
CA ARG A 395 -22.55 -2.84 3.25
C ARG A 395 -22.22 -1.73 2.25
N ILE A 396 -20.93 -1.51 1.96
CA ILE A 396 -20.47 -0.52 0.99
C ILE A 396 -20.54 -1.11 -0.41
N TYR A 397 -20.24 -2.40 -0.56
CA TYR A 397 -20.15 -3.09 -1.85
C TYR A 397 -21.17 -4.23 -2.01
N PRO A 398 -22.48 -3.98 -1.85
CA PRO A 398 -23.48 -5.06 -2.00
C PRO A 398 -23.48 -5.68 -3.40
N GLY A 399 -23.10 -4.92 -4.43
CA GLY A 399 -23.01 -5.38 -5.81
C GLY A 399 -21.94 -6.45 -6.08
N LEU A 400 -20.95 -6.60 -5.20
CA LEU A 400 -19.93 -7.66 -5.32
C LEU A 400 -20.43 -9.04 -4.86
N ARG A 401 -21.60 -9.12 -4.18
CA ARG A 401 -22.12 -10.38 -3.63
C ARG A 401 -22.21 -11.49 -4.67
N PRO A 402 -22.81 -11.30 -5.87
CA PRO A 402 -22.92 -12.37 -6.85
C PRO A 402 -21.56 -12.90 -7.33
N ALA A 403 -20.57 -12.02 -7.49
CA ALA A 403 -19.21 -12.42 -7.87
C ALA A 403 -18.53 -13.22 -6.73
N ALA A 404 -18.68 -12.78 -5.48
CA ALA A 404 -18.17 -13.46 -4.32
C ALA A 404 -18.78 -14.86 -4.14
N GLU A 405 -20.09 -15.01 -4.32
CA GLU A 405 -20.78 -16.31 -4.24
C GLU A 405 -20.30 -17.26 -5.34
N ARG A 406 -20.18 -16.81 -6.58
CA ARG A 406 -19.67 -17.64 -7.69
C ARG A 406 -18.22 -18.10 -7.41
N TYR A 407 -17.35 -17.16 -7.03
CA TYR A 407 -15.96 -17.49 -6.74
C TYR A 407 -15.83 -18.51 -5.61
N LEU A 408 -16.50 -18.27 -4.49
CA LEU A 408 -16.43 -19.17 -3.33
C LEU A 408 -17.05 -20.55 -3.63
N ALA A 409 -18.10 -20.65 -4.43
CA ALA A 409 -18.69 -21.92 -4.83
C ALA A 409 -17.73 -22.77 -5.67
N ALA A 410 -16.92 -22.13 -6.54
CA ALA A 410 -16.04 -22.83 -7.47
C ALA A 410 -14.63 -23.09 -6.91
N HIS A 411 -14.09 -22.18 -6.07
CA HIS A 411 -12.67 -22.14 -5.73
C HIS A 411 -12.37 -22.27 -4.23
N LEU A 412 -13.35 -22.61 -3.38
CA LEU A 412 -13.11 -22.77 -1.94
C LEU A 412 -12.51 -24.13 -1.61
N ASP A 413 -11.24 -24.27 -1.82
CA ASP A 413 -10.44 -25.48 -1.58
C ASP A 413 -9.43 -25.31 -0.43
N THR A 414 -8.49 -26.24 -0.28
CA THR A 414 -7.47 -26.21 0.78
C THR A 414 -6.51 -25.03 0.65
N THR A 415 -6.29 -24.49 -0.54
CA THR A 415 -5.36 -23.41 -0.82
C THR A 415 -6.02 -22.04 -0.60
N THR A 416 -7.26 -21.87 -0.99
CA THR A 416 -8.00 -20.61 -0.94
C THR A 416 -8.65 -20.33 0.41
N TRP A 417 -8.88 -21.38 1.24
CA TRP A 417 -9.42 -21.20 2.59
C TRP A 417 -8.64 -20.21 3.46
N ARG A 418 -7.34 -20.06 3.26
CA ARG A 418 -6.48 -19.15 4.04
C ARG A 418 -6.92 -17.69 3.95
N TYR A 419 -7.55 -17.29 2.87
CA TYR A 419 -8.04 -15.91 2.66
C TYR A 419 -9.35 -15.61 3.39
N PHE A 420 -10.08 -16.64 3.84
CA PHE A 420 -11.40 -16.52 4.43
C PHE A 420 -11.48 -17.03 5.85
N LYS A 421 -12.33 -16.40 6.66
CA LYS A 421 -12.66 -16.87 8.01
C LYS A 421 -14.07 -17.46 8.01
N ARG A 422 -14.21 -18.70 8.42
CA ARG A 422 -15.52 -19.40 8.44
C ARG A 422 -16.59 -18.60 9.17
N LYS A 423 -16.24 -17.96 10.31
CA LYS A 423 -17.17 -17.11 11.05
C LYS A 423 -17.70 -15.97 10.18
N ARG A 424 -16.83 -15.36 9.34
CA ARG A 424 -17.22 -14.29 8.44
C ARG A 424 -18.12 -14.77 7.32
N LEU A 425 -17.78 -15.88 6.66
CA LEU A 425 -18.63 -16.46 5.62
C LEU A 425 -20.01 -16.84 6.17
N THR A 426 -20.06 -17.39 7.39
CA THR A 426 -21.33 -17.73 8.05
C THR A 426 -22.18 -16.48 8.34
N SER A 427 -21.58 -15.39 8.83
CA SER A 427 -22.32 -14.17 9.12
C SER A 427 -22.90 -13.49 7.87
N LEU A 428 -22.33 -13.77 6.71
CA LEU A 428 -22.75 -13.23 5.42
C LEU A 428 -23.57 -14.23 4.58
N ALA A 429 -23.82 -15.43 5.10
CA ALA A 429 -24.50 -16.52 4.41
C ALA A 429 -23.87 -16.83 3.04
N LEU A 430 -22.54 -16.86 2.96
CA LEU A 430 -21.78 -17.17 1.75
C LEU A 430 -21.42 -18.66 1.67
N PRO A 431 -21.07 -19.19 0.49
CA PRO A 431 -20.51 -20.53 0.35
C PRO A 431 -19.35 -20.78 1.34
N GLY A 432 -19.29 -21.98 1.92
CA GLY A 432 -18.36 -22.29 3.02
C GLY A 432 -18.85 -21.93 4.43
N ALA A 433 -20.01 -21.30 4.54
CA ALA A 433 -20.70 -21.04 5.80
C ALA A 433 -21.02 -22.35 6.55
N VAL A 434 -21.18 -22.26 7.87
CA VAL A 434 -21.79 -23.36 8.65
C VAL A 434 -23.29 -23.37 8.32
N PRO A 435 -23.85 -24.51 7.87
CA PRO A 435 -25.28 -24.60 7.61
C PRO A 435 -26.09 -24.19 8.84
N ALA A 436 -27.17 -23.43 8.66
CA ALA A 436 -28.01 -22.92 9.72
C ALA A 436 -28.55 -24.07 10.62
N GLN A 437 -28.80 -25.23 10.03
CA GLN A 437 -29.21 -26.45 10.73
C GLN A 437 -28.17 -26.99 11.71
N LEU A 438 -26.90 -26.61 11.61
CA LEU A 438 -25.82 -27.00 12.51
C LEU A 438 -25.39 -25.87 13.46
N ALA A 439 -26.01 -24.70 13.38
CA ALA A 439 -25.63 -23.53 14.17
C ALA A 439 -25.90 -23.67 15.68
N PHE A 440 -26.80 -24.60 16.05
CA PHE A 440 -27.16 -24.88 17.45
C PHE A 440 -26.21 -25.86 18.15
N LEU A 441 -25.29 -26.51 17.42
CA LEU A 441 -24.35 -27.45 18.04
C LEU A 441 -23.35 -26.71 18.93
N PRO A 442 -23.26 -27.10 20.24
CA PRO A 442 -22.33 -26.45 21.15
C PRO A 442 -20.88 -26.60 20.67
N ARG A 443 -20.13 -25.53 20.81
CA ARG A 443 -18.74 -25.42 20.32
C ARG A 443 -17.70 -26.19 21.16
N ASN A 444 -18.10 -27.27 21.83
CA ASN A 444 -17.23 -28.07 22.70
C ASN A 444 -16.23 -28.92 21.91
N ALA A 445 -15.01 -29.06 22.48
CA ALA A 445 -13.92 -29.84 21.90
C ALA A 445 -14.29 -31.29 21.53
N VAL A 446 -15.25 -31.87 22.25
CA VAL A 446 -15.80 -33.22 22.03
C VAL A 446 -16.53 -33.31 20.68
N VAL A 447 -17.38 -32.35 20.36
CA VAL A 447 -18.15 -32.28 19.10
C VAL A 447 -17.20 -32.13 17.90
N ARG A 448 -16.10 -31.39 18.04
CA ARG A 448 -15.06 -31.26 17.00
C ARG A 448 -14.32 -32.61 16.77
N ARG A 449 -14.16 -33.43 17.79
CA ARG A 449 -13.51 -34.75 17.68
C ARG A 449 -14.40 -35.74 16.95
N VAL A 450 -15.70 -35.74 17.26
CA VAL A 450 -16.71 -36.57 16.59
C VAL A 450 -16.90 -36.18 15.12
N ALA A 451 -17.04 -34.89 14.83
CA ALA A 451 -17.17 -34.40 13.44
C ALA A 451 -15.94 -34.77 12.58
N ARG A 452 -14.72 -34.73 13.15
CA ARG A 452 -13.50 -35.18 12.46
C ARG A 452 -13.48 -36.68 12.22
N SER A 453 -14.01 -37.49 13.13
CA SER A 453 -14.06 -38.95 12.98
C SER A 453 -15.07 -39.41 11.91
N VAL A 454 -16.21 -38.72 11.84
CA VAL A 454 -17.25 -38.98 10.81
C VAL A 454 -16.73 -38.60 9.42
N ARG A 455 -16.06 -37.44 9.28
CA ARG A 455 -15.46 -37.00 7.99
C ARG A 455 -14.40 -37.98 7.48
N ARG A 456 -13.61 -38.61 8.38
CA ARG A 456 -12.62 -39.65 8.00
C ARG A 456 -13.25 -40.94 7.52
N ARG A 457 -14.49 -41.24 7.92
CA ARG A 457 -15.23 -42.45 7.46
C ARG A 457 -15.89 -42.25 6.11
N VAL A 458 -16.41 -41.03 5.84
CA VAL A 458 -17.10 -40.72 4.57
C VAL A 458 -16.10 -40.54 3.39
N VAL A 459 -14.84 -40.17 3.65
CA VAL A 459 -13.79 -40.06 2.62
C VAL A 459 -13.12 -41.42 2.30
N ARG A 460 -13.50 -42.51 3.02
CA ARG A 460 -12.98 -43.88 2.81
C ARG A 460 -14.01 -44.82 2.15
N GLN A 461 -15.14 -44.35 1.74
CA GLN A 461 -16.09 -45.00 0.81
C GLN A 461 -16.09 -44.22 -0.52
#